data_bfe638643eb27d6817db6ab667eaa35a
#
_entry.id   bfe638643eb27d6817db6ab667eaa35a
#
_cell.length_a   1.000
_cell.length_b   1.000
_cell.length_c   1.000
_cell.angle_alpha   90.00
_cell.angle_beta   90.00
_cell.angle_gamma   90.00
#
_symmetry.space_group_name_H-M   'P 1'
#
loop_
_entity.id
_entity.type
_entity.pdbx_description
1 polymer ?
#
loop_
_entity_poly.entity_id
_entity_poly.type
_entity_poly.pdbx_seq_one_letter_code
_entity_poly.pdbx_strand_id
1 'polypeptide(L)'
;MALLLMFVLSFSVAFADSDMKDEGTNPGDPETELSDENEGSNEQGTGSQTEGEGTTTPENPSTAEPEPEPEPEPEPVPTASIIKKGKYYYYKDEKGVIRKKAGFVTLDGKIYYVRKGGKIKTNDTFKVNKKYYRANKYGVIKTGVYKWKGYYNYSYTRGQWKRAAGFVVWKGNKYYVQKGGRIITSDGFIIKNVAYVADKKGRVKKVVFPEEDDNKVVKIARKQVGIMTGKTYWVWYYKTKFCDTDRTPWCGAFVAWVYNQAGLYKKISVAKKFGPLGYVPSYSRFADKYKKWVAKKDARAGDIIVFGRNMHVGLVEGVYGNYIVTIEGNAGPTAAIGCGKPGAVVRKIYKLNNGKIKGVICVLKH
;
A
#
# COMPACT_ATOMS: atom_id res chain seq x y z
N MET A 1 -17.29 -41.92 -47.06
CA MET A 1 -18.08 -41.57 -45.88
C MET A 1 -17.33 -42.06 -44.65
N ALA A 2 -16.61 -41.18 -44.00
CA ALA A 2 -16.05 -41.45 -42.64
C ALA A 2 -16.13 -40.11 -41.89
N LEU A 3 -17.00 -40.08 -40.89
CA LEU A 3 -17.36 -38.96 -40.04
C LEU A 3 -16.29 -38.85 -38.93
N LEU A 4 -15.46 -37.83 -38.98
CA LEU A 4 -14.47 -37.56 -37.93
C LEU A 4 -15.08 -36.60 -36.89
N LEU A 5 -15.49 -37.16 -35.75
CA LEU A 5 -15.95 -36.39 -34.59
C LEU A 5 -14.71 -35.75 -33.93
N MET A 6 -14.57 -34.43 -34.02
CA MET A 6 -13.63 -33.68 -33.19
C MET A 6 -14.28 -33.38 -31.82
N PHE A 7 -13.77 -34.00 -30.78
CA PHE A 7 -14.02 -33.63 -29.40
C PHE A 7 -13.28 -32.33 -29.12
N VAL A 8 -14.05 -31.25 -28.89
CA VAL A 8 -13.53 -30.02 -28.32
C VAL A 8 -13.48 -30.21 -26.81
N LEU A 9 -12.31 -30.48 -26.27
CA LEU A 9 -12.05 -30.43 -24.83
C LEU A 9 -11.91 -28.95 -24.41
N SER A 10 -12.97 -28.42 -23.83
CA SER A 10 -12.96 -27.14 -23.12
C SER A 10 -12.23 -27.34 -21.80
N PHE A 11 -10.96 -26.93 -21.71
CA PHE A 11 -10.30 -26.76 -20.45
C PHE A 11 -10.78 -25.44 -19.81
N SER A 12 -11.80 -25.53 -18.97
CA SER A 12 -12.10 -24.48 -18.00
C SER A 12 -11.04 -24.57 -16.92
N VAL A 13 -10.07 -23.67 -16.95
CA VAL A 13 -9.20 -23.43 -15.80
C VAL A 13 -10.05 -22.65 -14.80
N ALA A 14 -10.68 -23.37 -13.89
CA ALA A 14 -11.24 -22.80 -12.68
C ALA A 14 -10.06 -22.30 -11.84
N PHE A 15 -9.84 -21.00 -11.79
CA PHE A 15 -9.13 -20.38 -10.69
C PHE A 15 -10.02 -20.57 -9.47
N ALA A 16 -9.69 -21.55 -8.65
CA ALA A 16 -10.19 -21.66 -7.31
C ALA A 16 -9.73 -20.40 -6.56
N ASP A 17 -10.62 -19.44 -6.47
CA ASP A 17 -10.59 -18.38 -5.48
C ASP A 17 -10.87 -19.09 -4.15
N SER A 18 -9.81 -19.57 -3.50
CA SER A 18 -9.90 -19.97 -2.11
C SER A 18 -10.05 -18.67 -1.31
N ASP A 19 -11.30 -18.23 -1.21
CA ASP A 19 -11.74 -17.35 -0.13
C ASP A 19 -11.45 -18.07 1.19
N MET A 20 -10.24 -17.90 1.69
CA MET A 20 -10.02 -18.02 3.11
C MET A 20 -10.81 -16.89 3.74
N LYS A 21 -12.03 -17.19 4.15
CA LYS A 21 -12.72 -16.46 5.19
C LYS A 21 -11.77 -16.40 6.38
N ASP A 22 -11.12 -15.28 6.53
CA ASP A 22 -10.46 -14.90 7.77
C ASP A 22 -11.59 -14.47 8.72
N GLU A 23 -12.21 -15.44 9.37
CA GLU A 23 -13.09 -15.22 10.51
C GLU A 23 -12.24 -14.76 11.69
N GLY A 24 -11.74 -13.55 11.57
CA GLY A 24 -11.23 -12.74 12.64
C GLY A 24 -12.34 -11.80 13.08
N THR A 25 -13.37 -12.32 13.74
CA THR A 25 -14.30 -11.53 14.53
C THR A 25 -13.47 -10.73 15.53
N ASN A 26 -13.43 -9.45 15.30
CA ASN A 26 -12.92 -8.45 16.23
C ASN A 26 -14.02 -8.29 17.31
N PRO A 27 -13.83 -8.72 18.56
CA PRO A 27 -14.74 -8.31 19.63
C PRO A 27 -14.49 -6.82 19.87
N GLY A 28 -15.58 -6.05 19.83
CA GLY A 28 -15.61 -4.61 19.87
C GLY A 28 -14.72 -3.99 20.96
N ASP A 29 -13.94 -3.02 20.53
CA ASP A 29 -13.48 -1.96 21.42
C ASP A 29 -14.67 -1.00 21.63
N PRO A 30 -14.98 -0.64 22.88
CA PRO A 30 -16.02 0.35 23.16
C PRO A 30 -15.54 1.70 22.62
N GLU A 31 -16.38 2.29 21.80
CA GLU A 31 -16.30 3.71 21.42
C GLU A 31 -16.32 4.56 22.69
N THR A 32 -15.22 5.21 22.97
CA THR A 32 -15.20 6.36 23.87
C THR A 32 -15.19 7.59 22.99
N GLU A 33 -16.36 8.18 22.87
CA GLU A 33 -16.52 9.56 22.40
C GLU A 33 -15.73 10.46 23.34
N LEU A 34 -14.73 11.15 22.83
CA LEU A 34 -14.15 12.34 23.44
C LEU A 34 -14.61 13.52 22.61
N SER A 35 -15.60 14.22 23.14
CA SER A 35 -15.96 15.56 22.76
C SER A 35 -14.80 16.52 23.07
N ASP A 36 -14.34 17.22 22.04
CA ASP A 36 -13.58 18.46 22.12
C ASP A 36 -14.52 19.59 22.56
N GLU A 37 -14.13 20.32 23.60
CA GLU A 37 -14.40 21.75 23.81
C GLU A 37 -13.33 22.26 24.76
N ASN A 38 -12.43 23.00 24.34
CA ASN A 38 -12.15 24.37 23.95
C ASN A 38 -12.16 25.37 25.08
N GLU A 39 -11.00 25.98 25.23
CA GLU A 39 -10.64 27.37 25.58
C GLU A 39 -11.39 28.12 26.68
N GLY A 40 -10.56 28.78 27.47
CA GLY A 40 -10.91 30.10 27.94
C GLY A 40 -10.31 30.52 29.27
N SER A 41 -9.13 31.13 29.18
CA SER A 41 -8.70 32.39 29.82
C SER A 41 -9.00 32.64 31.33
N ASN A 42 -7.94 32.80 32.07
CA ASN A 42 -7.47 33.99 32.79
C ASN A 42 -8.52 34.84 33.52
N GLU A 43 -8.40 34.98 34.86
CA GLU A 43 -8.11 36.29 35.47
C GLU A 43 -8.04 36.25 36.98
N GLN A 44 -7.20 37.13 37.47
CA GLN A 44 -6.82 37.50 38.82
C GLN A 44 -7.96 37.99 39.72
N GLY A 45 -7.78 37.88 41.00
CA GLY A 45 -8.60 38.64 41.97
C GLY A 45 -8.18 38.44 43.42
N THR A 46 -7.24 39.18 43.83
CA THR A 46 -6.90 39.79 45.12
C THR A 46 -8.00 39.82 46.19
N GLY A 47 -7.54 39.57 47.46
CA GLY A 47 -7.94 40.48 48.51
C GLY A 47 -8.65 39.88 49.71
N SER A 48 -8.01 39.92 50.78
CA SER A 48 -8.27 40.70 52.01
C SER A 48 -8.48 39.91 53.28
N GLN A 49 -7.67 40.31 54.19
CA GLN A 49 -7.60 40.01 55.62
C GLN A 49 -8.93 40.29 56.34
N THR A 50 -9.17 39.54 57.41
CA THR A 50 -9.57 40.20 58.72
C THR A 50 -9.21 39.30 59.90
N GLU A 51 -8.60 39.99 60.86
CA GLU A 51 -8.21 39.55 62.19
C GLU A 51 -9.42 39.36 63.10
N GLY A 52 -9.24 38.57 64.14
CA GLY A 52 -10.22 38.45 65.27
C GLY A 52 -9.66 37.67 66.41
N GLU A 53 -9.21 38.40 67.37
CA GLU A 53 -8.65 38.03 68.68
C GLU A 53 -9.49 37.03 69.53
N GLY A 54 -8.85 36.10 70.18
CA GLY A 54 -8.62 36.11 71.63
C GLY A 54 -9.65 35.38 72.51
N THR A 55 -9.22 34.31 73.13
CA THR A 55 -9.38 34.20 74.58
C THR A 55 -8.73 32.91 75.11
N THR A 56 -7.84 33.08 76.03
CA THR A 56 -7.17 32.08 76.89
C THR A 56 -8.12 31.54 77.90
N THR A 57 -8.10 30.26 78.22
CA THR A 57 -8.33 29.66 79.52
C THR A 57 -7.66 28.30 79.68
N PRO A 58 -7.30 27.87 80.89
CA PRO A 58 -6.05 27.17 81.13
C PRO A 58 -6.16 25.64 81.19
N GLU A 59 -5.00 25.07 81.09
CA GLU A 59 -4.60 23.68 81.08
C GLU A 59 -5.16 22.83 82.26
N ASN A 60 -5.47 21.57 81.84
CA ASN A 60 -5.45 20.44 82.78
C ASN A 60 -4.52 19.36 82.15
N PRO A 61 -3.53 18.83 82.89
CA PRO A 61 -2.56 17.87 82.37
C PRO A 61 -3.22 16.51 82.25
N SER A 62 -3.54 16.12 81.01
CA SER A 62 -3.96 14.77 80.68
C SER A 62 -2.72 13.92 80.37
N THR A 63 -2.61 12.84 81.09
CA THR A 63 -1.68 11.74 80.99
C THR A 63 -1.63 11.27 79.49
N ALA A 64 -0.49 11.46 78.85
CA ALA A 64 -0.26 10.94 77.52
C ALA A 64 -0.16 9.39 77.58
N GLU A 65 -1.12 8.71 77.02
CA GLU A 65 -0.95 7.33 76.59
C GLU A 65 0.14 7.29 75.49
N PRO A 66 1.04 6.28 75.49
CA PRO A 66 2.06 6.17 74.48
C PRO A 66 1.35 5.94 73.11
N GLU A 67 1.68 6.76 72.08
CA GLU A 67 1.28 6.54 70.69
C GLU A 67 1.62 5.12 70.31
N PRO A 68 0.69 4.39 69.64
CA PRO A 68 0.98 3.08 69.12
C PRO A 68 2.11 3.20 68.10
N GLU A 69 3.10 2.33 68.20
CA GLU A 69 4.18 2.21 67.18
C GLU A 69 3.54 2.10 65.79
N PRO A 70 4.04 2.83 64.77
CA PRO A 70 3.51 2.75 63.42
C PRO A 70 3.60 1.30 62.94
N GLU A 71 2.45 0.75 62.54
CA GLU A 71 2.42 -0.56 61.88
C GLU A 71 3.46 -0.57 60.74
N PRO A 72 4.28 -1.64 60.64
CA PRO A 72 5.27 -1.72 59.58
C PRO A 72 4.57 -1.58 58.20
N GLU A 73 5.03 -0.62 57.39
CA GLU A 73 4.54 -0.45 56.02
C GLU A 73 4.55 -1.80 55.31
N PRO A 74 3.44 -2.20 54.65
CA PRO A 74 3.36 -3.48 53.95
C PRO A 74 4.49 -3.57 52.92
N GLU A 75 5.29 -4.62 53.01
CA GLU A 75 6.37 -4.87 52.04
C GLU A 75 5.82 -4.79 50.61
N PRO A 76 6.50 -4.10 49.67
CA PRO A 76 6.02 -3.91 48.32
C PRO A 76 5.82 -5.28 47.63
N VAL A 77 4.58 -5.57 47.24
CA VAL A 77 4.23 -6.79 46.54
C VAL A 77 5.08 -6.89 45.27
N PRO A 78 5.86 -7.96 45.07
CA PRO A 78 6.74 -8.04 43.93
C PRO A 78 5.92 -8.06 42.63
N THR A 79 6.18 -7.12 41.74
CA THR A 79 5.55 -7.01 40.43
C THR A 79 6.39 -7.70 39.34
N ALA A 80 5.72 -8.22 38.32
CA ALA A 80 6.42 -8.83 37.18
C ALA A 80 7.34 -7.79 36.51
N SER A 81 8.52 -8.22 36.06
CA SER A 81 9.54 -7.32 35.50
C SER A 81 10.44 -7.97 34.47
N ILE A 82 11.09 -7.13 33.64
CA ILE A 82 12.16 -7.55 32.75
C ILE A 82 13.50 -7.18 33.40
N ILE A 83 14.30 -8.16 33.73
CA ILE A 83 15.62 -7.96 34.32
C ILE A 83 16.74 -8.24 33.33
N LYS A 84 17.84 -7.53 33.41
CA LYS A 84 19.05 -7.75 32.63
C LYS A 84 20.12 -8.43 33.48
N LYS A 85 20.67 -9.56 33.00
CA LYS A 85 21.82 -10.24 33.59
C LYS A 85 22.89 -10.42 32.52
N GLY A 86 23.98 -9.66 32.63
CA GLY A 86 25.02 -9.54 31.59
C GLY A 86 24.42 -9.04 30.27
N LYS A 87 24.61 -9.77 29.19
CA LYS A 87 24.09 -9.43 27.85
C LYS A 87 22.66 -9.94 27.58
N TYR A 88 22.01 -10.60 28.53
CA TYR A 88 20.72 -11.24 28.35
C TYR A 88 19.62 -10.58 29.18
N TYR A 89 18.39 -10.64 28.66
CA TYR A 89 17.17 -10.22 29.35
C TYR A 89 16.37 -11.45 29.78
N TYR A 90 15.68 -11.36 30.93
CA TYR A 90 14.86 -12.40 31.52
C TYR A 90 13.55 -11.80 32.01
N TYR A 91 12.48 -12.59 31.95
CA TYR A 91 11.20 -12.24 32.55
C TYR A 91 11.14 -12.83 33.97
N LYS A 92 10.90 -11.97 34.93
CA LYS A 92 10.64 -12.29 36.33
C LYS A 92 9.15 -12.15 36.55
N ASP A 93 8.48 -13.16 37.10
CA ASP A 93 7.05 -13.13 37.40
C ASP A 93 6.73 -12.38 38.71
N GLU A 94 5.44 -12.27 39.01
CA GLU A 94 4.94 -11.61 40.23
C GLU A 94 5.40 -12.26 41.54
N LYS A 95 5.88 -13.52 41.47
CA LYS A 95 6.49 -14.21 42.62
C LYS A 95 7.98 -13.98 42.71
N GLY A 96 8.54 -13.12 41.89
CA GLY A 96 9.97 -12.87 41.84
C GLY A 96 10.80 -13.95 41.14
N VAL A 97 10.18 -14.93 40.49
CA VAL A 97 10.84 -16.09 39.88
C VAL A 97 11.10 -15.88 38.41
N ILE A 98 12.30 -16.23 37.94
CA ILE A 98 12.63 -16.20 36.49
C ILE A 98 11.88 -17.32 35.80
N ARG A 99 10.98 -16.96 34.86
CA ARG A 99 10.25 -17.93 34.03
C ARG A 99 11.20 -18.69 33.10
N LYS A 100 11.33 -19.98 33.29
CA LYS A 100 12.18 -20.87 32.46
C LYS A 100 11.42 -21.50 31.28
N LYS A 101 10.06 -21.58 31.36
CA LYS A 101 9.20 -22.17 30.31
C LYS A 101 9.12 -21.24 29.09
N ALA A 102 9.33 -21.79 27.88
CA ALA A 102 9.19 -21.03 26.64
C ALA A 102 7.76 -20.55 26.41
N GLY A 103 7.61 -19.36 25.83
CA GLY A 103 6.31 -18.80 25.50
C GLY A 103 6.30 -17.28 25.46
N PHE A 104 5.17 -16.76 24.99
CA PHE A 104 4.93 -15.31 25.02
C PHE A 104 4.52 -14.85 26.43
N VAL A 105 4.98 -13.67 26.79
CA VAL A 105 4.58 -12.95 28.01
C VAL A 105 4.28 -11.50 27.64
N THR A 106 3.35 -10.88 28.37
CA THR A 106 3.03 -9.45 28.21
C THR A 106 3.36 -8.75 29.52
N LEU A 107 4.03 -7.61 29.41
CA LEU A 107 4.35 -6.72 30.51
C LEU A 107 4.21 -5.28 30.03
N ASP A 108 3.45 -4.46 30.74
CA ASP A 108 3.17 -3.05 30.40
C ASP A 108 2.72 -2.88 28.94
N GLY A 109 1.81 -3.73 28.48
CA GLY A 109 1.32 -3.74 27.10
C GLY A 109 2.35 -4.16 26.04
N LYS A 110 3.56 -4.52 26.45
CA LYS A 110 4.64 -4.98 25.55
C LYS A 110 4.72 -6.51 25.54
N ILE A 111 4.86 -7.11 24.38
CA ILE A 111 4.95 -8.56 24.18
C ILE A 111 6.41 -8.96 24.10
N TYR A 112 6.77 -10.04 24.79
CA TYR A 112 8.10 -10.65 24.78
C TYR A 112 7.99 -12.17 24.49
N TYR A 113 9.07 -12.79 24.04
CA TYR A 113 9.14 -14.24 23.91
C TYR A 113 10.28 -14.77 24.77
N VAL A 114 9.90 -15.55 25.78
CA VAL A 114 10.83 -16.28 26.64
C VAL A 114 11.23 -17.58 25.93
N ARG A 115 12.52 -17.87 25.85
CA ARG A 115 13.06 -19.14 25.34
C ARG A 115 13.10 -20.19 26.46
N LYS A 116 13.18 -21.47 26.09
CA LYS A 116 13.54 -22.52 27.04
C LYS A 116 14.82 -22.11 27.77
N GLY A 117 14.81 -22.17 29.10
CA GLY A 117 15.90 -21.70 29.95
C GLY A 117 15.83 -20.21 30.34
N GLY A 118 14.73 -19.52 29.99
CA GLY A 118 14.36 -18.21 30.56
C GLY A 118 14.87 -16.96 29.86
N LYS A 119 15.79 -17.09 28.90
CA LYS A 119 16.29 -15.92 28.15
C LYS A 119 15.23 -15.37 27.21
N ILE A 120 15.04 -14.05 27.21
CA ILE A 120 14.17 -13.35 26.26
C ILE A 120 14.85 -13.31 24.88
N LYS A 121 14.06 -13.52 23.82
CA LYS A 121 14.50 -13.38 22.45
C LYS A 121 14.66 -11.90 22.11
N THR A 122 15.86 -11.47 21.72
CA THR A 122 16.21 -10.07 21.43
C THR A 122 16.81 -9.94 20.04
N ASN A 123 16.63 -8.77 19.40
CA ASN A 123 17.24 -8.35 18.13
C ASN A 123 17.20 -9.40 17.02
N ASP A 124 16.07 -10.10 16.88
CA ASP A 124 15.98 -11.25 15.98
C ASP A 124 14.61 -11.38 15.29
N THR A 125 14.61 -12.08 14.17
CA THR A 125 13.41 -12.59 13.51
C THR A 125 13.35 -14.10 13.75
N PHE A 126 12.31 -14.58 14.40
CA PHE A 126 12.18 -15.97 14.80
C PHE A 126 10.79 -16.55 14.48
N LYS A 127 10.67 -17.87 14.55
CA LYS A 127 9.43 -18.60 14.20
C LYS A 127 8.93 -19.36 15.40
N VAL A 128 7.63 -19.23 15.66
CA VAL A 128 6.88 -20.01 16.67
C VAL A 128 5.60 -20.49 16.00
N ASN A 129 5.31 -21.80 16.06
CA ASN A 129 4.10 -22.39 15.48
C ASN A 129 3.83 -21.92 14.03
N LYS A 130 4.84 -22.05 13.16
CA LYS A 130 4.82 -21.64 11.75
C LYS A 130 4.64 -20.11 11.50
N LYS A 131 4.49 -19.29 12.54
CA LYS A 131 4.34 -17.82 12.46
C LYS A 131 5.65 -17.12 12.76
N TYR A 132 5.92 -15.99 12.09
CA TYR A 132 7.15 -15.22 12.27
C TYR A 132 6.91 -14.01 13.17
N TYR A 133 7.93 -13.70 13.98
CA TYR A 133 7.93 -12.60 14.94
C TYR A 133 9.25 -11.84 14.86
N ARG A 134 9.26 -10.58 15.28
CA ARG A 134 10.48 -9.77 15.35
C ARG A 134 10.59 -9.09 16.71
N ALA A 135 11.67 -9.34 17.41
CA ALA A 135 12.00 -8.69 18.67
C ALA A 135 13.08 -7.63 18.48
N ASN A 136 12.91 -6.47 19.09
CA ASN A 136 13.94 -5.43 19.10
C ASN A 136 15.12 -5.79 20.05
N LYS A 137 16.10 -4.88 20.18
CA LYS A 137 17.27 -5.08 21.04
C LYS A 137 16.94 -5.30 22.54
N TYR A 138 15.77 -4.86 22.97
CA TYR A 138 15.26 -5.05 24.35
C TYR A 138 14.29 -6.25 24.48
N GLY A 139 14.07 -7.01 23.42
CA GLY A 139 13.17 -8.17 23.40
C GLY A 139 11.70 -7.85 23.13
N VAL A 140 11.32 -6.58 22.97
CA VAL A 140 9.94 -6.20 22.68
C VAL A 140 9.57 -6.65 21.27
N ILE A 141 8.51 -7.46 21.17
CA ILE A 141 7.94 -7.90 19.89
C ILE A 141 7.32 -6.72 19.16
N LYS A 142 7.67 -6.54 17.91
CA LYS A 142 7.15 -5.46 17.08
C LYS A 142 5.70 -5.70 16.66
N THR A 143 4.86 -4.68 16.82
CA THR A 143 3.46 -4.65 16.40
C THR A 143 3.19 -3.43 15.53
N GLY A 144 2.09 -3.44 14.75
CA GLY A 144 1.73 -2.35 13.86
C GLY A 144 2.73 -2.11 12.75
N VAL A 145 2.85 -0.86 12.30
CA VAL A 145 3.81 -0.43 11.27
C VAL A 145 5.10 0.02 11.93
N TYR A 146 6.24 -0.56 11.51
CA TYR A 146 7.56 -0.26 12.06
C TYR A 146 8.68 -0.42 11.03
N LYS A 147 9.84 0.23 11.27
CA LYS A 147 11.06 -0.01 10.50
C LYS A 147 11.83 -1.21 11.05
N TRP A 148 12.32 -2.06 10.14
CA TRP A 148 13.22 -3.16 10.43
C TRP A 148 14.25 -3.30 9.31
N LYS A 149 15.53 -3.19 9.64
CA LYS A 149 16.63 -3.23 8.66
C LYS A 149 16.40 -2.30 7.47
N GLY A 150 16.00 -1.05 7.75
CA GLY A 150 15.77 -0.01 6.72
C GLY A 150 14.39 -0.01 6.05
N TYR A 151 13.61 -1.08 6.15
CA TYR A 151 12.31 -1.21 5.47
C TYR A 151 11.13 -1.09 6.43
N TYR A 152 10.03 -0.51 5.97
CA TYR A 152 8.77 -0.56 6.71
C TYR A 152 8.13 -1.95 6.59
N ASN A 153 7.56 -2.40 7.69
CA ASN A 153 6.92 -3.71 7.84
C ASN A 153 5.67 -3.56 8.70
N TYR A 154 4.81 -4.58 8.69
CA TYR A 154 3.63 -4.65 9.55
C TYR A 154 3.57 -5.98 10.30
N SER A 155 3.25 -5.90 11.59
CA SER A 155 2.87 -7.05 12.41
C SER A 155 1.51 -6.80 13.03
N TYR A 156 0.70 -7.85 13.14
CA TYR A 156 -0.59 -7.82 13.82
C TYR A 156 -0.42 -7.48 15.32
N THR A 157 -1.50 -7.16 15.99
CA THR A 157 -1.52 -6.78 17.42
C THR A 157 -0.85 -7.81 18.34
N ARG A 158 -0.99 -9.10 18.03
CA ARG A 158 -0.29 -10.19 18.73
C ARG A 158 1.17 -10.39 18.26
N GLY A 159 1.75 -9.45 17.51
CA GLY A 159 3.16 -9.44 17.11
C GLY A 159 3.50 -10.35 15.91
N GLN A 160 2.55 -11.08 15.35
CA GLN A 160 2.81 -11.89 14.16
C GLN A 160 3.14 -11.00 12.97
N TRP A 161 4.31 -11.19 12.35
CA TRP A 161 4.71 -10.47 11.16
C TRP A 161 3.91 -10.91 9.94
N LYS A 162 3.22 -9.96 9.28
CA LYS A 162 2.49 -10.21 8.03
C LYS A 162 3.48 -10.34 6.88
N ARG A 163 3.57 -11.53 6.28
CA ARG A 163 4.43 -11.81 5.11
C ARG A 163 3.67 -11.95 3.80
N ALA A 164 2.38 -12.27 3.87
CA ALA A 164 1.51 -12.31 2.70
C ALA A 164 1.23 -10.90 2.16
N ALA A 165 1.11 -10.80 0.84
CA ALA A 165 0.72 -9.53 0.20
C ALA A 165 -0.71 -9.14 0.59
N GLY A 166 -0.98 -7.84 0.66
CA GLY A 166 -2.31 -7.30 0.91
C GLY A 166 -2.32 -5.99 1.67
N PHE A 167 -3.48 -5.37 1.65
CA PHE A 167 -3.71 -4.14 2.42
C PHE A 167 -3.81 -4.43 3.92
N VAL A 168 -3.40 -3.46 4.70
CA VAL A 168 -3.58 -3.38 6.15
C VAL A 168 -3.92 -1.95 6.54
N VAL A 169 -4.63 -1.79 7.65
CA VAL A 169 -4.92 -0.49 8.26
C VAL A 169 -4.20 -0.42 9.60
N TRP A 170 -3.57 0.71 9.88
CA TRP A 170 -2.92 0.97 11.16
C TRP A 170 -3.02 2.45 11.51
N LYS A 171 -3.55 2.77 12.67
CA LYS A 171 -3.79 4.16 13.13
C LYS A 171 -4.44 5.02 12.05
N GLY A 172 -5.58 4.56 11.50
CA GLY A 172 -6.37 5.23 10.48
C GLY A 172 -5.75 5.28 9.07
N ASN A 173 -4.50 4.84 8.88
CA ASN A 173 -3.83 4.87 7.59
C ASN A 173 -3.81 3.49 6.92
N LYS A 174 -4.02 3.47 5.60
CA LYS A 174 -3.94 2.27 4.77
C LYS A 174 -2.51 2.06 4.26
N TYR A 175 -2.06 0.81 4.27
CA TYR A 175 -0.73 0.38 3.79
C TYR A 175 -0.88 -0.84 2.89
N TYR A 176 0.10 -1.09 2.02
CA TYR A 176 0.16 -2.32 1.26
C TYR A 176 1.43 -3.09 1.57
N VAL A 177 1.26 -4.30 2.10
CA VAL A 177 2.35 -5.24 2.36
C VAL A 177 2.59 -6.06 1.09
N GLN A 178 3.83 -6.13 0.62
CA GLN A 178 4.24 -6.98 -0.49
C GLN A 178 4.49 -8.41 -0.01
N LYS A 179 4.47 -9.39 -0.94
CA LYS A 179 4.96 -10.74 -0.65
C LYS A 179 6.38 -10.66 -0.06
N GLY A 180 6.57 -11.30 1.09
CA GLY A 180 7.81 -11.19 1.86
C GLY A 180 7.77 -10.16 2.99
N GLY A 181 6.69 -9.36 3.11
CA GLY A 181 6.36 -8.59 4.31
C GLY A 181 6.87 -7.16 4.38
N ARG A 182 7.40 -6.61 3.28
CA ARG A 182 7.76 -5.19 3.20
C ARG A 182 6.55 -4.35 2.79
N ILE A 183 6.41 -3.18 3.37
CA ILE A 183 5.41 -2.18 2.96
C ILE A 183 5.98 -1.41 1.77
N ILE A 184 5.16 -1.17 0.74
CA ILE A 184 5.52 -0.28 -0.37
C ILE A 184 5.64 1.14 0.15
N THR A 185 6.72 1.83 -0.24
CA THR A 185 6.98 3.24 0.12
C THR A 185 7.46 4.01 -1.10
N SER A 186 7.09 5.29 -1.19
CA SER A 186 7.54 6.21 -2.25
C SER A 186 7.34 5.66 -3.67
N ASP A 187 6.25 4.92 -3.91
CA ASP A 187 6.01 4.29 -5.21
C ASP A 187 4.53 4.23 -5.58
N GLY A 188 4.26 4.11 -6.90
CA GLY A 188 2.94 3.84 -7.45
C GLY A 188 2.81 2.36 -7.81
N PHE A 189 1.61 1.79 -7.62
CA PHE A 189 1.34 0.38 -7.92
C PHE A 189 -0.12 0.13 -8.30
N ILE A 190 -0.36 -0.98 -8.99
CA ILE A 190 -1.69 -1.41 -9.43
C ILE A 190 -2.09 -2.68 -8.69
N ILE A 191 -3.29 -2.69 -8.11
CA ILE A 191 -3.93 -3.88 -7.54
C ILE A 191 -5.35 -3.99 -8.10
N LYS A 192 -5.69 -5.13 -8.70
CA LYS A 192 -7.00 -5.39 -9.31
C LYS A 192 -7.45 -4.22 -10.21
N ASN A 193 -6.56 -3.78 -11.11
CA ASN A 193 -6.75 -2.65 -12.05
C ASN A 193 -7.00 -1.28 -11.39
N VAL A 194 -6.79 -1.14 -10.08
CA VAL A 194 -6.87 0.15 -9.38
C VAL A 194 -5.46 0.67 -9.12
N ALA A 195 -5.22 1.93 -9.45
CA ALA A 195 -3.96 2.62 -9.18
C ALA A 195 -3.92 3.17 -7.75
N TYR A 196 -2.77 3.01 -7.13
CA TYR A 196 -2.46 3.50 -5.79
C TYR A 196 -1.09 4.16 -5.76
N VAL A 197 -0.91 5.11 -4.87
CA VAL A 197 0.40 5.70 -4.55
C VAL A 197 0.67 5.56 -3.06
N ALA A 198 1.91 5.24 -2.71
CA ALA A 198 2.40 5.18 -1.35
C ALA A 198 3.39 6.32 -1.08
N ASP A 199 3.24 7.01 0.04
CA ASP A 199 4.17 8.05 0.47
C ASP A 199 5.49 7.48 1.05
N LYS A 200 6.37 8.36 1.54
CA LYS A 200 7.65 7.97 2.16
C LYS A 200 7.48 7.09 3.42
N LYS A 201 6.34 7.17 4.10
CA LYS A 201 6.00 6.36 5.27
C LYS A 201 5.18 5.12 4.93
N GLY A 202 4.84 4.91 3.63
CA GLY A 202 4.07 3.79 3.13
C GLY A 202 2.55 3.95 3.24
N ARG A 203 2.04 5.14 3.61
CA ARG A 203 0.60 5.41 3.63
C ARG A 203 0.09 5.48 2.21
N VAL A 204 -0.97 4.73 1.93
CA VAL A 204 -1.48 4.49 0.58
C VAL A 204 -2.73 5.32 0.32
N LYS A 205 -2.74 6.01 -0.83
CA LYS A 205 -3.94 6.66 -1.38
C LYS A 205 -4.32 6.00 -2.70
N LYS A 206 -5.64 5.85 -2.95
CA LYS A 206 -6.18 5.48 -4.26
C LYS A 206 -6.01 6.66 -5.20
N VAL A 207 -5.58 6.40 -6.43
CA VAL A 207 -5.57 7.41 -7.50
C VAL A 207 -6.99 7.51 -8.04
N VAL A 208 -7.52 8.72 -8.01
CA VAL A 208 -8.85 9.06 -8.56
C VAL A 208 -8.63 10.24 -9.48
N PHE A 209 -9.18 10.18 -10.68
CA PHE A 209 -9.24 11.31 -11.61
C PHE A 209 -10.66 11.89 -11.59
N PRO A 210 -10.81 13.21 -11.69
CA PRO A 210 -12.12 13.83 -11.85
C PRO A 210 -12.84 13.29 -13.10
N GLU A 211 -14.16 13.15 -13.03
CA GLU A 211 -14.94 12.67 -14.18
C GLU A 211 -14.93 13.64 -15.36
N GLU A 212 -14.82 14.91 -15.08
CA GLU A 212 -14.68 16.00 -16.06
C GLU A 212 -13.40 15.88 -16.90
N ASP A 213 -12.34 15.26 -16.37
CA ASP A 213 -11.12 14.96 -17.13
C ASP A 213 -11.29 13.75 -18.07
N ASP A 214 -12.41 13.02 -17.95
CA ASP A 214 -12.65 11.81 -18.73
C ASP A 214 -13.18 12.15 -20.13
N ASN A 215 -12.33 11.94 -21.13
CA ASN A 215 -12.75 12.00 -22.51
C ASN A 215 -13.15 10.61 -23.07
N LYS A 216 -13.75 10.60 -24.27
CA LYS A 216 -14.19 9.35 -24.94
C LYS A 216 -13.05 8.35 -25.14
N VAL A 217 -11.81 8.81 -25.39
CA VAL A 217 -10.63 7.95 -25.59
C VAL A 217 -10.37 7.13 -24.33
N VAL A 218 -10.29 7.81 -23.18
CA VAL A 218 -10.03 7.15 -21.89
C VAL A 218 -11.18 6.24 -21.47
N LYS A 219 -12.43 6.68 -21.64
CA LYS A 219 -13.62 5.85 -21.34
C LYS A 219 -13.63 4.54 -22.12
N ILE A 220 -13.26 4.58 -23.40
CA ILE A 220 -13.16 3.39 -24.26
C ILE A 220 -11.96 2.52 -23.85
N ALA A 221 -10.78 3.13 -23.63
CA ALA A 221 -9.58 2.40 -23.23
C ALA A 221 -9.76 1.66 -21.91
N ARG A 222 -10.42 2.28 -20.90
CA ARG A 222 -10.72 1.64 -19.61
C ARG A 222 -11.55 0.36 -19.73
N LYS A 223 -12.51 0.32 -20.67
CA LYS A 223 -13.35 -0.86 -20.94
C LYS A 223 -12.54 -2.02 -21.52
N GLN A 224 -11.36 -1.77 -22.06
CA GLN A 224 -10.50 -2.80 -22.64
C GLN A 224 -9.52 -3.40 -21.62
N VAL A 225 -9.34 -2.78 -20.45
CA VAL A 225 -8.39 -3.26 -19.44
C VAL A 225 -8.77 -4.67 -18.97
N GLY A 226 -7.81 -5.58 -19.07
CA GLY A 226 -8.00 -7.00 -18.74
C GLY A 226 -8.20 -7.90 -19.97
N ILE A 227 -8.41 -7.34 -21.17
CA ILE A 227 -8.49 -8.14 -22.41
C ILE A 227 -7.10 -8.73 -22.70
N MET A 228 -7.02 -10.06 -22.82
CA MET A 228 -5.78 -10.83 -22.96
C MET A 228 -5.39 -11.13 -24.39
N THR A 229 -6.03 -10.50 -25.38
CA THR A 229 -5.75 -10.72 -26.80
C THR A 229 -5.75 -9.42 -27.60
N GLY A 230 -4.88 -9.32 -28.58
CA GLY A 230 -4.83 -8.21 -29.53
C GLY A 230 -5.67 -8.42 -30.78
N LYS A 231 -6.38 -9.56 -30.93
CA LYS A 231 -7.08 -9.96 -32.16
C LYS A 231 -8.01 -8.87 -32.69
N THR A 232 -8.85 -8.31 -31.82
CA THR A 232 -9.79 -7.24 -32.19
C THR A 232 -9.10 -6.03 -32.81
N TYR A 233 -8.01 -5.57 -32.19
CA TYR A 233 -7.28 -4.38 -32.63
C TYR A 233 -6.49 -4.64 -33.90
N TRP A 234 -5.84 -5.80 -33.97
CA TRP A 234 -5.07 -6.24 -35.10
C TRP A 234 -5.94 -6.41 -36.37
N VAL A 235 -6.99 -7.26 -36.31
CA VAL A 235 -7.90 -7.53 -37.40
C VAL A 235 -8.55 -6.25 -37.92
N TRP A 236 -9.00 -5.38 -37.01
CA TRP A 236 -9.56 -4.09 -37.39
C TRP A 236 -8.53 -3.22 -38.13
N TYR A 237 -7.30 -3.14 -37.60
CA TYR A 237 -6.30 -2.22 -38.13
C TYR A 237 -5.74 -2.67 -39.48
N TYR A 238 -5.34 -3.94 -39.61
CA TYR A 238 -4.72 -4.49 -40.83
C TYR A 238 -5.70 -5.02 -41.85
N LYS A 239 -7.02 -5.06 -41.56
CA LYS A 239 -8.07 -5.56 -42.46
C LYS A 239 -7.83 -7.00 -42.92
N THR A 240 -7.29 -7.82 -42.05
CA THR A 240 -6.98 -9.23 -42.33
C THR A 240 -7.80 -10.15 -41.40
N LYS A 241 -8.15 -11.35 -41.93
CA LYS A 241 -8.83 -12.40 -41.19
C LYS A 241 -7.87 -13.12 -40.22
N PHE A 242 -6.60 -13.09 -40.52
CA PHE A 242 -5.56 -13.73 -39.73
C PHE A 242 -4.92 -12.69 -38.81
N CYS A 243 -4.70 -13.09 -37.57
CA CYS A 243 -4.02 -12.28 -36.57
C CYS A 243 -2.88 -13.09 -35.92
N ASP A 244 -1.66 -12.74 -36.28
CA ASP A 244 -0.46 -13.22 -35.57
C ASP A 244 -0.10 -12.27 -34.46
N THR A 245 -0.92 -12.31 -33.36
CA THR A 245 -0.69 -11.46 -32.17
C THR A 245 0.48 -11.95 -31.33
N ASP A 246 0.88 -13.21 -31.51
CA ASP A 246 1.93 -13.81 -30.68
C ASP A 246 3.32 -13.32 -31.08
N ARG A 247 3.46 -12.88 -32.34
CA ARG A 247 4.73 -12.42 -32.88
C ARG A 247 4.77 -10.94 -33.22
N THR A 248 3.62 -10.34 -33.51
CA THR A 248 3.56 -8.95 -33.95
C THR A 248 3.02 -8.02 -32.90
N PRO A 249 3.78 -6.98 -32.50
CA PRO A 249 3.32 -5.98 -31.53
C PRO A 249 2.06 -5.26 -32.03
N TRP A 250 1.05 -5.17 -31.17
CA TRP A 250 -0.22 -4.51 -31.50
C TRP A 250 -0.55 -3.28 -30.66
N CYS A 251 0.44 -2.74 -29.92
CA CYS A 251 0.25 -1.53 -29.10
C CYS A 251 -0.21 -0.33 -29.94
N GLY A 252 0.38 -0.10 -31.11
CA GLY A 252 -0.02 0.97 -32.01
C GLY A 252 -1.41 0.74 -32.62
N ALA A 253 -1.75 -0.51 -32.96
CA ALA A 253 -3.08 -0.87 -33.44
C ALA A 253 -4.16 -0.65 -32.37
N PHE A 254 -3.86 -0.95 -31.11
CA PHE A 254 -4.73 -0.66 -29.96
C PHE A 254 -5.03 0.84 -29.85
N VAL A 255 -4.00 1.69 -29.85
CA VAL A 255 -4.17 3.15 -29.78
C VAL A 255 -5.03 3.63 -30.95
N ALA A 256 -4.73 3.19 -32.17
CA ALA A 256 -5.50 3.56 -33.35
C ALA A 256 -6.97 3.12 -33.26
N TRP A 257 -7.22 1.92 -32.77
CA TRP A 257 -8.57 1.39 -32.57
C TRP A 257 -9.36 2.21 -31.54
N VAL A 258 -8.76 2.53 -30.39
CA VAL A 258 -9.43 3.34 -29.35
C VAL A 258 -9.81 4.71 -29.89
N TYR A 259 -8.92 5.39 -30.61
CA TYR A 259 -9.22 6.67 -31.25
C TYR A 259 -10.33 6.56 -32.31
N ASN A 260 -10.38 5.45 -33.04
CA ASN A 260 -11.47 5.19 -33.98
C ASN A 260 -12.82 5.03 -33.29
N GLN A 261 -12.88 4.22 -32.22
CA GLN A 261 -14.11 4.02 -31.45
C GLN A 261 -14.57 5.32 -30.77
N ALA A 262 -13.65 6.23 -30.46
CA ALA A 262 -13.95 7.55 -29.92
C ALA A 262 -14.45 8.54 -30.99
N GLY A 263 -14.43 8.18 -32.28
CA GLY A 263 -14.74 9.08 -33.40
C GLY A 263 -13.62 10.10 -33.71
N LEU A 264 -12.43 9.89 -33.14
CA LEU A 264 -11.31 10.82 -33.20
C LEU A 264 -10.14 10.32 -34.07
N TYR A 265 -10.36 9.28 -34.88
CA TYR A 265 -9.30 8.69 -35.70
C TYR A 265 -8.60 9.70 -36.64
N LYS A 266 -9.33 10.67 -37.20
CA LYS A 266 -8.77 11.75 -38.04
C LYS A 266 -7.67 12.55 -37.29
N LYS A 267 -7.73 12.68 -35.97
CA LYS A 267 -6.73 13.42 -35.18
C LYS A 267 -5.36 12.75 -35.18
N ILE A 268 -5.30 11.42 -35.28
CA ILE A 268 -4.05 10.64 -35.28
C ILE A 268 -3.70 10.12 -36.70
N SER A 269 -4.65 10.07 -37.64
CA SER A 269 -4.42 9.52 -38.98
C SER A 269 -3.37 10.32 -39.74
N VAL A 270 -3.13 11.58 -39.41
CA VAL A 270 -2.04 12.41 -39.98
C VAL A 270 -0.67 11.76 -39.76
N ALA A 271 -0.49 11.02 -38.67
CA ALA A 271 0.75 10.28 -38.40
C ALA A 271 1.03 9.18 -39.44
N LYS A 272 0.02 8.73 -40.19
CA LYS A 272 0.19 7.78 -41.35
C LYS A 272 1.11 8.32 -42.44
N LYS A 273 1.27 9.63 -42.58
CA LYS A 273 2.24 10.24 -43.49
C LYS A 273 3.68 9.85 -43.18
N PHE A 274 3.94 9.37 -41.94
CA PHE A 274 5.25 8.96 -41.45
C PHE A 274 5.40 7.44 -41.32
N GLY A 275 4.41 6.67 -41.76
CA GLY A 275 4.34 5.22 -41.67
C GLY A 275 3.07 4.70 -41.02
N PRO A 276 2.84 3.38 -41.02
CA PRO A 276 1.62 2.81 -40.42
C PRO A 276 1.51 3.08 -38.93
N LEU A 277 0.29 3.29 -38.39
CA LEU A 277 0.05 3.55 -36.96
C LEU A 277 0.33 2.31 -36.09
N GLY A 278 0.41 1.10 -36.68
CA GLY A 278 0.94 -0.07 -35.97
C GLY A 278 2.44 0.03 -35.67
N TYR A 279 3.15 0.95 -36.32
CA TYR A 279 4.59 1.19 -36.17
C TYR A 279 4.82 2.43 -35.29
N VAL A 280 5.30 2.24 -34.07
CA VAL A 280 5.44 3.30 -33.05
C VAL A 280 6.23 4.53 -33.52
N PRO A 281 7.32 4.42 -34.32
CA PRO A 281 8.03 5.57 -34.84
C PRO A 281 7.16 6.57 -35.63
N SER A 282 6.05 6.13 -36.22
CA SER A 282 5.11 7.02 -36.92
C SER A 282 4.53 8.09 -36.02
N TYR A 283 4.20 7.74 -34.79
CA TYR A 283 3.71 8.69 -33.77
C TYR A 283 4.79 9.70 -33.38
N SER A 284 6.03 9.25 -33.18
CA SER A 284 7.12 10.14 -32.80
C SER A 284 7.47 11.14 -33.90
N ARG A 285 7.59 10.67 -35.16
CA ARG A 285 7.86 11.54 -36.32
C ARG A 285 6.74 12.57 -36.53
N PHE A 286 5.49 12.17 -36.29
CA PHE A 286 4.35 13.09 -36.30
C PHE A 286 4.53 14.16 -35.20
N ALA A 287 4.87 13.74 -33.99
CA ALA A 287 5.06 14.68 -32.87
C ALA A 287 6.25 15.63 -33.09
N ASP A 288 7.35 15.13 -33.67
CA ASP A 288 8.51 15.94 -34.04
C ASP A 288 8.13 17.00 -35.10
N LYS A 289 7.49 16.57 -36.19
CA LYS A 289 7.12 17.46 -37.33
C LYS A 289 6.12 18.55 -36.93
N TYR A 290 5.12 18.19 -36.13
CA TYR A 290 4.02 19.09 -35.77
C TYR A 290 4.15 19.69 -34.37
N LYS A 291 5.31 19.56 -33.71
CA LYS A 291 5.60 20.10 -32.37
C LYS A 291 4.53 19.70 -31.34
N LYS A 292 4.20 18.39 -31.32
CA LYS A 292 3.13 17.83 -30.48
C LYS A 292 3.62 17.25 -29.16
N TRP A 293 4.91 17.22 -28.89
CA TRP A 293 5.44 16.79 -27.60
C TRP A 293 5.07 17.79 -26.52
N VAL A 294 4.61 17.25 -25.37
CA VAL A 294 4.32 18.03 -24.17
C VAL A 294 5.13 17.49 -22.99
N ALA A 295 5.33 18.35 -21.99
CA ALA A 295 5.99 17.90 -20.78
C ALA A 295 5.13 16.81 -20.09
N LYS A 296 5.77 15.80 -19.52
CA LYS A 296 5.07 14.66 -18.89
C LYS A 296 4.10 15.10 -17.78
N LYS A 297 4.41 16.18 -17.07
CA LYS A 297 3.55 16.77 -16.03
C LYS A 297 2.27 17.42 -16.58
N ASP A 298 2.33 17.84 -17.84
CA ASP A 298 1.23 18.55 -18.54
C ASP A 298 0.41 17.58 -19.41
N ALA A 299 0.72 16.29 -19.33
CA ALA A 299 -0.03 15.25 -20.02
C ALA A 299 -1.47 15.17 -19.51
N ARG A 300 -2.43 15.00 -20.43
CA ARG A 300 -3.85 14.94 -20.14
C ARG A 300 -4.46 13.61 -20.57
N ALA A 301 -5.64 13.32 -20.04
CA ALA A 301 -6.42 12.16 -20.41
C ALA A 301 -6.59 12.05 -21.94
N GLY A 302 -6.28 10.89 -22.49
CA GLY A 302 -6.36 10.60 -23.94
C GLY A 302 -5.10 10.94 -24.72
N ASP A 303 -4.12 11.64 -24.19
CA ASP A 303 -2.84 11.84 -24.85
C ASP A 303 -2.11 10.51 -25.11
N ILE A 304 -1.23 10.50 -26.11
CA ILE A 304 -0.46 9.32 -26.48
C ILE A 304 0.90 9.36 -25.79
N ILE A 305 1.24 8.29 -25.07
CA ILE A 305 2.55 8.13 -24.42
C ILE A 305 3.43 7.19 -25.21
N VAL A 306 4.69 7.56 -25.42
CA VAL A 306 5.71 6.76 -26.11
C VAL A 306 6.80 6.34 -25.16
N PHE A 307 7.23 5.08 -25.25
CA PHE A 307 8.23 4.49 -24.38
C PHE A 307 9.49 4.06 -25.14
N GLY A 308 10.63 4.11 -24.44
CA GLY A 308 11.93 3.69 -24.92
C GLY A 308 12.35 4.44 -26.18
N ARG A 309 13.08 3.77 -27.05
CA ARG A 309 13.48 4.29 -28.37
C ARG A 309 12.40 4.00 -29.43
N ASN A 310 11.14 4.45 -29.18
CA ASN A 310 9.97 4.17 -30.01
C ASN A 310 9.58 2.68 -30.07
N MET A 311 9.71 1.98 -28.94
CA MET A 311 9.43 0.53 -28.90
C MET A 311 8.01 0.21 -28.45
N HIS A 312 7.32 1.15 -27.76
CA HIS A 312 5.99 0.93 -27.24
C HIS A 312 5.20 2.24 -27.16
N VAL A 313 3.89 2.12 -27.28
CA VAL A 313 2.94 3.24 -27.22
C VAL A 313 1.72 2.85 -26.41
N GLY A 314 1.17 3.80 -25.68
CA GLY A 314 -0.05 3.66 -24.90
C GLY A 314 -0.84 4.96 -24.85
N LEU A 315 -1.87 4.98 -24.02
CA LEU A 315 -2.72 6.14 -23.77
C LEU A 315 -2.52 6.63 -22.33
N VAL A 316 -2.48 7.94 -22.16
CA VAL A 316 -2.49 8.57 -20.85
C VAL A 316 -3.90 8.49 -20.29
N GLU A 317 -4.06 7.99 -19.08
CA GLU A 317 -5.30 8.05 -18.34
C GLU A 317 -5.38 9.33 -17.50
N GLY A 318 -4.25 9.81 -17.01
CA GLY A 318 -4.12 11.06 -16.28
C GLY A 318 -2.81 11.16 -15.52
N VAL A 319 -2.54 12.35 -14.98
CA VAL A 319 -1.42 12.65 -14.10
C VAL A 319 -1.92 12.82 -12.67
N TYR A 320 -1.21 12.23 -11.70
CA TYR A 320 -1.52 12.31 -10.27
C TYR A 320 -0.24 12.63 -9.50
N GLY A 321 -0.05 13.88 -9.13
CA GLY A 321 1.19 14.36 -8.52
C GLY A 321 2.41 14.01 -9.40
N ASN A 322 3.38 13.30 -8.86
CA ASN A 322 4.58 12.88 -9.59
C ASN A 322 4.42 11.56 -10.38
N TYR A 323 3.19 11.15 -10.66
CA TYR A 323 2.89 9.90 -11.35
C TYR A 323 2.01 10.14 -12.57
N ILE A 324 2.22 9.32 -13.60
CA ILE A 324 1.37 9.23 -14.79
C ILE A 324 0.76 7.83 -14.83
N VAL A 325 -0.55 7.75 -15.02
CA VAL A 325 -1.29 6.49 -15.19
C VAL A 325 -1.60 6.30 -16.66
N THR A 326 -1.41 5.10 -17.15
CA THR A 326 -1.55 4.76 -18.57
C THR A 326 -2.43 3.54 -18.77
N ILE A 327 -2.99 3.41 -19.98
CA ILE A 327 -3.63 2.20 -20.48
C ILE A 327 -2.89 1.78 -21.75
N GLU A 328 -2.36 0.56 -21.73
CA GLU A 328 -1.42 0.07 -22.73
C GLU A 328 -1.89 -1.26 -23.32
N GLY A 329 -2.00 -1.34 -24.63
CA GLY A 329 -2.21 -2.59 -25.35
C GLY A 329 -0.89 -3.32 -25.62
N ASN A 330 -0.92 -4.63 -25.82
CA ASN A 330 0.26 -5.47 -26.00
C ASN A 330 1.27 -5.35 -24.86
N ALA A 331 0.76 -5.29 -23.63
CA ALA A 331 1.55 -5.14 -22.43
C ALA A 331 1.05 -6.14 -21.36
N GLY A 332 1.82 -6.39 -20.32
CA GLY A 332 1.43 -7.27 -19.23
C GLY A 332 2.64 -7.70 -18.39
N PRO A 333 2.41 -8.42 -17.28
CA PRO A 333 3.50 -8.87 -16.39
C PRO A 333 4.42 -9.90 -17.06
N THR A 334 3.96 -10.53 -18.14
CA THR A 334 4.71 -11.54 -18.92
C THR A 334 5.04 -11.09 -20.33
N ALA A 335 4.54 -9.92 -20.78
CA ALA A 335 4.85 -9.38 -22.09
C ALA A 335 6.24 -8.75 -22.07
N ALA A 336 7.24 -9.50 -22.45
CA ALA A 336 8.43 -8.91 -23.00
C ALA A 336 8.05 -8.29 -24.35
N ILE A 337 8.30 -7.00 -24.52
CA ILE A 337 8.09 -6.30 -25.79
C ILE A 337 8.89 -7.04 -26.86
N GLY A 338 8.20 -7.63 -27.83
CA GLY A 338 8.83 -8.36 -28.94
C GLY A 338 9.09 -9.86 -28.74
N CYS A 339 8.57 -10.49 -27.70
CA CYS A 339 8.77 -11.93 -27.45
C CYS A 339 7.42 -12.64 -27.39
N GLY A 340 6.99 -13.29 -28.45
CA GLY A 340 6.09 -14.43 -28.61
C GLY A 340 5.08 -14.85 -27.52
N LYS A 341 4.72 -13.97 -26.59
CA LYS A 341 3.68 -14.21 -25.57
C LYS A 341 2.54 -13.24 -25.80
N PRO A 342 1.28 -13.69 -25.72
CA PRO A 342 0.13 -12.83 -25.89
C PRO A 342 0.17 -11.68 -24.88
N GLY A 343 0.16 -10.46 -25.39
CA GLY A 343 0.04 -9.26 -24.57
C GLY A 343 -1.40 -9.04 -24.13
N ALA A 344 -1.58 -8.22 -23.12
CA ALA A 344 -2.88 -7.80 -22.62
C ALA A 344 -3.06 -6.28 -22.74
N VAL A 345 -4.30 -5.82 -22.57
CA VAL A 345 -4.57 -4.42 -22.26
C VAL A 345 -4.46 -4.25 -20.75
N VAL A 346 -3.52 -3.44 -20.31
CA VAL A 346 -3.23 -3.27 -18.88
C VAL A 346 -3.22 -1.79 -18.48
N ARG A 347 -3.60 -1.54 -17.25
CA ARG A 347 -3.40 -0.25 -16.59
C ARG A 347 -2.06 -0.26 -15.87
N LYS A 348 -1.25 0.79 -16.05
CA LYS A 348 0.04 0.93 -15.38
C LYS A 348 0.18 2.31 -14.73
N ILE A 349 1.15 2.44 -13.86
CA ILE A 349 1.51 3.70 -13.21
C ILE A 349 3.03 3.86 -13.21
N TYR A 350 3.49 5.03 -13.55
CA TYR A 350 4.91 5.37 -13.62
C TYR A 350 5.19 6.69 -12.92
N LYS A 351 6.39 6.84 -12.37
CA LYS A 351 6.89 8.17 -11.98
C LYS A 351 7.11 9.03 -13.21
N LEU A 352 6.83 10.32 -13.15
CA LEU A 352 7.06 11.25 -14.27
C LEU A 352 8.53 11.31 -14.71
N ASN A 353 9.46 11.10 -13.78
CA ASN A 353 10.90 11.03 -14.09
C ASN A 353 11.39 9.65 -14.54
N ASN A 354 10.47 8.71 -14.85
CA ASN A 354 10.85 7.38 -15.35
C ASN A 354 11.54 7.53 -16.72
N GLY A 355 12.81 7.09 -16.80
CA GLY A 355 13.63 7.16 -18.02
C GLY A 355 13.14 6.27 -19.16
N LYS A 356 12.20 5.34 -18.90
CA LYS A 356 11.57 4.55 -19.96
C LYS A 356 10.54 5.34 -20.79
N ILE A 357 10.00 6.45 -20.26
CA ILE A 357 9.07 7.32 -20.97
C ILE A 357 9.88 8.24 -21.87
N LYS A 358 9.78 8.08 -23.19
CA LYS A 358 10.36 9.01 -24.18
C LYS A 358 9.66 10.35 -24.11
N GLY A 359 8.33 10.38 -24.18
CA GLY A 359 7.54 11.60 -24.14
C GLY A 359 6.05 11.34 -24.26
N VAL A 360 5.29 12.41 -24.16
CA VAL A 360 3.83 12.43 -24.35
C VAL A 360 3.47 13.32 -25.54
N ILE A 361 2.55 12.85 -26.36
CA ILE A 361 2.08 13.52 -27.57
C ILE A 361 0.67 14.05 -27.32
N CYS A 362 0.52 15.37 -27.32
CA CYS A 362 -0.78 16.03 -27.28
C CYS A 362 -1.45 15.96 -28.64
N VAL A 363 -2.53 15.20 -28.72
CA VAL A 363 -3.32 15.03 -29.97
C VAL A 363 -4.62 15.81 -29.92
N LEU A 364 -5.21 15.88 -28.75
CA LEU A 364 -6.46 16.59 -28.51
C LEU A 364 -6.14 18.06 -28.18
N LYS A 365 -6.89 19.02 -28.76
CA LYS A 365 -6.82 20.40 -28.30
C LYS A 365 -7.42 20.47 -26.89
N HIS A 366 -6.70 21.05 -26.00
CA HIS A 366 -7.12 21.31 -24.62
C HIS A 366 -7.52 22.75 -24.46
#